data_be668bad1725eab4d04292243876ba1d
#
_entry.id   be668bad1725eab4d04292243876ba1d
#
_cell.length_a   1.000
_cell.length_b   1.000
_cell.length_c   1.000
_cell.angle_alpha   90.00
_cell.angle_beta   90.00
_cell.angle_gamma   90.00
#
_symmetry.space_group_name_H-M   'P 1'
#
loop_
_entity.id
_entity.type
_entity.pdbx_description
1 polymer ?
#
loop_
_entity_poly.entity_id
_entity_poly.type
_entity_poly.pdbx_seq_one_letter_code
_entity_poly.pdbx_strand_id
1 'polypeptide(L)'
;YIGFDCTAPSLHVGSLTMIMLLRILQQTGHRPIVLMGGGTTKVGDPSGKDESRQLLDDEQISENLSGIKNLFERFLKFGDGPQDAIMVNNADWLDDLDYIPFLRDVGRHFSINRMLRFDSVKLRLEREQPLTFLEFNYMILQAYDYVELNRRLGCRCVRGLRRRESSHDRRGDHGVAVRG
;
A
#
# COMPACT_ATOMS: atom_id res chain seq x y z
N TYR A 1 -4.19 -7.68 5.68
CA TYR A 1 -3.00 -6.85 5.82
C TYR A 1 -3.31 -5.35 5.79
N ILE A 2 -2.34 -4.56 6.20
CA ILE A 2 -2.32 -3.11 5.99
C ILE A 2 -0.92 -2.71 5.51
N GLY A 3 -0.86 -1.85 4.47
CA GLY A 3 0.39 -1.33 3.92
C GLY A 3 0.74 0.04 4.49
N PHE A 4 2.04 0.30 4.63
CA PHE A 4 2.60 1.56 5.12
C PHE A 4 3.83 1.91 4.28
N ASP A 5 3.78 3.03 3.57
CA ASP A 5 4.93 3.55 2.85
C ASP A 5 6.01 4.09 3.81
N CYS A 6 7.27 3.88 3.44
CA CYS A 6 8.43 4.21 4.25
C CYS A 6 8.95 5.64 3.97
N THR A 7 8.05 6.63 3.99
CA THR A 7 8.37 8.03 3.65
C THR A 7 8.98 8.84 4.79
N ALA A 8 9.00 8.30 6.00
CA ALA A 8 9.61 8.90 7.20
C ALA A 8 9.97 7.81 8.21
N PRO A 9 10.90 8.04 9.15
CA PRO A 9 11.31 7.03 10.14
C PRO A 9 10.24 6.74 11.21
N SER A 10 9.13 7.46 11.20
CA SER A 10 7.99 7.28 12.11
C SER A 10 6.68 7.48 11.39
N LEU A 11 5.62 6.89 11.94
CA LEU A 11 4.28 7.00 11.38
C LEU A 11 3.53 8.19 12.02
N HIS A 12 2.73 8.84 11.20
CA HIS A 12 1.82 9.90 11.60
C HIS A 12 0.73 9.37 12.55
N VAL A 13 0.24 10.22 13.46
CA VAL A 13 -0.82 9.84 14.43
C VAL A 13 -2.07 9.27 13.75
N GLY A 14 -2.39 9.67 12.52
CA GLY A 14 -3.47 9.09 11.72
C GLY A 14 -3.28 7.60 11.42
N SER A 15 -2.05 7.09 11.41
CA SER A 15 -1.76 5.68 11.23
C SER A 15 -2.05 4.85 12.48
N LEU A 16 -2.14 5.48 13.66
CA LEU A 16 -2.40 4.78 14.93
C LEU A 16 -3.69 3.98 14.91
N THR A 17 -4.74 4.50 14.27
CA THR A 17 -6.02 3.77 14.12
C THR A 17 -5.83 2.45 13.38
N MET A 18 -4.98 2.42 12.36
CA MET A 18 -4.69 1.22 11.59
C MET A 18 -3.81 0.23 12.37
N ILE A 19 -2.84 0.74 13.13
CA ILE A 19 -2.00 -0.05 14.03
C ILE A 19 -2.87 -0.70 15.11
N MET A 20 -3.77 0.07 15.71
CA MET A 20 -4.70 -0.45 16.72
C MET A 20 -5.67 -1.47 16.14
N LEU A 21 -6.11 -1.31 14.90
CA LEU A 21 -6.92 -2.32 14.22
C LEU A 21 -6.15 -3.64 14.05
N LEU A 22 -4.89 -3.60 13.62
CA LEU A 22 -4.05 -4.81 13.52
C LEU A 22 -3.87 -5.46 14.89
N ARG A 23 -3.66 -4.66 15.96
CA ARG A 23 -3.56 -5.14 17.33
C ARG A 23 -4.84 -5.85 17.79
N ILE A 24 -6.01 -5.25 17.55
CA ILE A 24 -7.30 -5.86 17.89
C ILE A 24 -7.49 -7.17 17.12
N LEU A 25 -7.17 -7.19 15.82
CA LEU A 25 -7.25 -8.41 15.02
C LEU A 25 -6.31 -9.50 15.58
N GLN A 26 -5.11 -9.16 16.02
CA GLN A 26 -4.20 -10.11 16.65
C GLN A 26 -4.79 -10.66 17.96
N GLN A 27 -5.34 -9.79 18.81
CA GLN A 27 -5.96 -10.18 20.09
C GLN A 27 -7.22 -11.03 19.90
N THR A 28 -7.88 -10.92 18.77
CA THR A 28 -9.08 -11.72 18.41
C THR A 28 -8.76 -12.99 17.61
N GLY A 29 -7.51 -13.39 17.56
CA GLY A 29 -7.10 -14.68 16.99
C GLY A 29 -6.70 -14.64 15.52
N HIS A 30 -6.61 -13.47 14.91
CA HIS A 30 -6.12 -13.33 13.54
C HIS A 30 -4.61 -13.16 13.49
N ARG A 31 -4.01 -13.50 12.37
CA ARG A 31 -2.59 -13.27 12.08
C ARG A 31 -2.41 -12.00 11.23
N PRO A 32 -2.04 -10.84 11.82
CA PRO A 32 -1.88 -9.60 11.08
C PRO A 32 -0.64 -9.64 10.18
N ILE A 33 -0.75 -9.01 9.00
CA ILE A 33 0.39 -8.78 8.11
C ILE A 33 0.59 -7.27 7.99
N VAL A 34 1.77 -6.81 8.37
CA VAL A 34 2.25 -5.44 8.17
C VAL A 34 3.04 -5.44 6.86
N LEU A 35 2.53 -4.77 5.84
CA LEU A 35 3.24 -4.60 4.58
C LEU A 35 4.01 -3.28 4.63
N MET A 36 5.33 -3.38 4.60
CA MET A 36 6.21 -2.23 4.45
C MET A 36 6.36 -1.91 2.96
N GLY A 37 6.05 -0.67 2.61
CA GLY A 37 6.07 -0.20 1.23
C GLY A 37 7.46 0.24 0.75
N GLY A 38 8.52 -0.56 0.97
CA GLY A 38 9.87 -0.20 0.52
C GLY A 38 9.95 0.01 -1.00
N GLY A 39 9.38 -0.89 -1.79
CA GLY A 39 9.32 -0.76 -3.25
C GLY A 39 8.36 0.35 -3.70
N THR A 40 7.15 0.43 -3.12
CA THR A 40 6.18 1.48 -3.48
C THR A 40 6.62 2.88 -3.05
N THR A 41 7.45 3.03 -2.01
CA THR A 41 8.02 4.32 -1.62
C THR A 41 8.95 4.89 -2.69
N LYS A 42 9.65 4.04 -3.45
CA LYS A 42 10.49 4.46 -4.60
C LYS A 42 9.66 5.09 -5.72
N VAL A 43 8.39 4.75 -5.81
CA VAL A 43 7.46 5.23 -6.83
C VAL A 43 6.69 6.47 -6.36
N GLY A 44 6.19 6.45 -5.14
CA GLY A 44 5.40 7.51 -4.52
C GLY A 44 3.89 7.39 -4.77
N ASP A 45 3.12 7.33 -3.68
CA ASP A 45 1.65 7.36 -3.73
C ASP A 45 1.17 8.74 -4.20
N PRO A 46 0.39 8.85 -5.30
CA PRO A 46 -0.11 10.13 -5.80
C PRO A 46 -1.19 10.75 -4.92
N SER A 47 -1.74 10.01 -3.94
CA SER A 47 -2.84 10.49 -3.12
C SER A 47 -2.40 11.52 -2.07
N GLY A 48 -3.17 12.60 -1.96
CA GLY A 48 -3.11 13.54 -0.85
C GLY A 48 -1.97 14.55 -0.84
N LYS A 49 -1.25 14.75 -1.95
CA LYS A 49 -0.27 15.83 -2.12
C LYS A 49 -0.50 16.54 -3.46
N ASP A 50 -0.32 17.84 -3.46
CA ASP A 50 -0.50 18.70 -4.63
C ASP A 50 0.78 18.82 -5.48
N GLU A 51 1.92 18.34 -4.97
CA GLU A 51 3.23 18.38 -5.65
C GLU A 51 3.77 16.97 -5.87
N SER A 52 4.60 16.80 -6.90
CA SER A 52 5.35 15.57 -7.12
C SER A 52 6.20 15.23 -5.90
N ARG A 53 6.21 13.96 -5.49
CA ARG A 53 7.00 13.54 -4.33
C ARG A 53 8.49 13.60 -4.64
N GLN A 54 9.26 14.05 -3.66
CA GLN A 54 10.70 13.87 -3.68
C GLN A 54 11.00 12.37 -3.62
N LEU A 55 11.78 11.87 -4.56
CA LEU A 55 12.22 10.49 -4.57
C LEU A 55 13.25 10.30 -3.45
N LEU A 56 13.01 9.30 -2.61
CA LEU A 56 13.96 8.89 -1.58
C LEU A 56 14.94 7.86 -2.17
N ASP A 57 16.17 7.89 -1.71
CA ASP A 57 17.15 6.85 -2.03
C ASP A 57 16.94 5.59 -1.16
N ASP A 58 17.62 4.50 -1.53
CA ASP A 58 17.47 3.21 -0.86
C ASP A 58 17.96 3.25 0.60
N GLU A 59 18.94 4.08 0.92
CA GLU A 59 19.46 4.24 2.28
C GLU A 59 18.43 4.91 3.18
N GLN A 60 17.84 6.01 2.74
CA GLN A 60 16.77 6.71 3.43
C GLN A 60 15.54 5.81 3.65
N ILE A 61 15.15 5.02 2.63
CA ILE A 61 14.05 4.06 2.73
C ILE A 61 14.36 2.99 3.78
N SER A 62 15.58 2.47 3.81
CA SER A 62 16.03 1.46 4.77
C SER A 62 16.02 1.98 6.21
N GLU A 63 16.50 3.21 6.43
CA GLU A 63 16.45 3.87 7.74
C GLU A 63 15.01 4.07 8.21
N ASN A 64 14.14 4.57 7.33
CA ASN A 64 12.73 4.78 7.61
C ASN A 64 12.03 3.45 7.96
N LEU A 65 12.31 2.40 7.20
CA LEU A 65 11.78 1.06 7.44
C LEU A 65 12.15 0.54 8.84
N SER A 66 13.42 0.71 9.23
CA SER A 66 13.91 0.33 10.55
C SER A 66 13.20 1.08 11.68
N GLY A 67 13.01 2.39 11.52
CA GLY A 67 12.28 3.22 12.48
C GLY A 67 10.82 2.78 12.64
N ILE A 68 10.13 2.52 11.51
CA ILE A 68 8.74 2.07 11.51
C ILE A 68 8.61 0.66 12.14
N LYS A 69 9.54 -0.26 11.84
CA LYS A 69 9.58 -1.60 12.45
C LYS A 69 9.62 -1.52 13.97
N ASN A 70 10.54 -0.74 14.53
CA ASN A 70 10.66 -0.53 15.96
C ASN A 70 9.38 0.06 16.59
N LEU A 71 8.63 0.86 15.83
CA LEU A 71 7.34 1.37 16.28
C LEU A 71 6.30 0.24 16.38
N PHE A 72 6.21 -0.62 15.36
CA PHE A 72 5.23 -1.73 15.34
C PHE A 72 5.48 -2.75 16.44
N GLU A 73 6.72 -3.02 16.82
CA GLU A 73 7.10 -3.95 17.90
C GLU A 73 6.52 -3.54 19.26
N ARG A 74 6.14 -2.27 19.44
CA ARG A 74 5.45 -1.79 20.64
C ARG A 74 3.96 -2.15 20.70
N PHE A 75 3.36 -2.46 19.57
CA PHE A 75 1.91 -2.68 19.45
C PHE A 75 1.54 -4.10 19.09
N LEU A 76 2.39 -4.80 18.33
CA LEU A 76 2.15 -6.13 17.80
C LEU A 76 3.22 -7.09 18.32
N LYS A 77 2.81 -8.32 18.58
CA LYS A 77 3.74 -9.43 18.83
C LYS A 77 4.09 -10.05 17.48
N PHE A 78 5.36 -10.00 17.11
CA PHE A 78 5.92 -10.68 15.94
C PHE A 78 6.52 -12.03 16.33
N GLY A 79 6.50 -13.00 15.43
CA GLY A 79 7.07 -14.32 15.65
C GLY A 79 6.45 -15.39 14.74
N ASP A 80 6.69 -16.66 15.12
CA ASP A 80 6.28 -17.83 14.33
C ASP A 80 4.98 -18.47 14.82
N GLY A 81 4.39 -17.95 15.88
CA GLY A 81 3.13 -18.44 16.41
C GLY A 81 1.95 -18.20 15.45
N PRO A 82 0.85 -18.95 15.58
CA PRO A 82 -0.28 -18.89 14.65
C PRO A 82 -0.99 -17.53 14.62
N GLN A 83 -0.82 -16.72 15.65
CA GLN A 83 -1.40 -15.37 15.76
C GLN A 83 -0.32 -14.27 15.76
N ASP A 84 0.96 -14.65 15.73
CA ASP A 84 2.04 -13.67 15.69
C ASP A 84 2.02 -12.92 14.37
N ALA A 85 2.19 -11.61 14.44
CA ALA A 85 2.18 -10.75 13.26
C ALA A 85 3.37 -11.06 12.33
N ILE A 86 3.15 -10.87 11.04
CA ILE A 86 4.20 -10.97 10.03
C ILE A 86 4.49 -9.55 9.53
N MET A 87 5.76 -9.23 9.35
CA MET A 87 6.20 -8.03 8.64
C MET A 87 6.89 -8.44 7.35
N VAL A 88 6.46 -7.87 6.23
CA VAL A 88 7.04 -8.09 4.90
C VAL A 88 7.29 -6.76 4.21
N ASN A 89 8.25 -6.74 3.29
CA ASN A 89 8.58 -5.57 2.49
C ASN A 89 8.20 -5.86 1.02
N ASN A 90 7.44 -4.99 0.38
CA ASN A 90 7.08 -5.19 -1.02
C ASN A 90 8.25 -4.99 -2.00
N ALA A 91 9.36 -4.42 -1.57
CA ALA A 91 10.61 -4.43 -2.34
C ALA A 91 11.05 -5.86 -2.67
N ASP A 92 10.77 -6.86 -1.80
CA ASP A 92 11.13 -8.28 -1.99
C ASP A 92 10.51 -8.92 -3.25
N TRP A 93 9.57 -8.27 -3.88
CA TRP A 93 8.95 -8.74 -5.15
C TRP A 93 8.80 -7.64 -6.19
N LEU A 94 8.83 -6.37 -5.82
CA LEU A 94 8.68 -5.27 -6.77
C LEU A 94 10.01 -4.91 -7.45
N ASP A 95 11.13 -5.02 -6.74
CA ASP A 95 12.45 -4.66 -7.26
C ASP A 95 12.94 -5.65 -8.33
N ASP A 96 12.48 -6.91 -8.28
CA ASP A 96 12.84 -7.96 -9.23
C ASP A 96 11.90 -8.06 -10.45
N LEU A 97 10.96 -7.13 -10.61
CA LEU A 97 9.99 -7.19 -11.71
C LEU A 97 10.62 -6.81 -13.05
N ASP A 98 10.60 -7.75 -13.99
CA ASP A 98 10.91 -7.47 -15.38
C ASP A 98 9.78 -6.67 -16.05
N TYR A 99 10.08 -5.49 -16.57
CA TYR A 99 9.10 -4.53 -17.06
C TYR A 99 8.14 -5.10 -18.11
N ILE A 100 8.66 -5.76 -19.15
CA ILE A 100 7.81 -6.30 -20.24
C ILE A 100 6.96 -7.49 -19.77
N PRO A 101 7.51 -8.51 -19.09
CA PRO A 101 6.70 -9.55 -18.47
C PRO A 101 5.62 -9.00 -17.54
N PHE A 102 5.96 -8.04 -16.67
CA PHE A 102 5.00 -7.44 -15.76
C PHE A 102 3.85 -6.72 -16.50
N LEU A 103 4.14 -5.93 -17.53
CA LEU A 103 3.11 -5.30 -18.35
C LEU A 103 2.21 -6.33 -19.03
N ARG A 104 2.79 -7.42 -19.50
CA ARG A 104 2.08 -8.48 -20.21
C ARG A 104 1.14 -9.26 -19.30
N ASP A 105 1.61 -9.61 -18.10
CA ASP A 105 0.90 -10.51 -17.19
C ASP A 105 -0.02 -9.76 -16.24
N VAL A 106 0.37 -8.58 -15.78
CA VAL A 106 -0.37 -7.76 -14.82
C VAL A 106 -1.02 -6.55 -15.50
N GLY A 107 -0.25 -5.77 -16.25
CA GLY A 107 -0.72 -4.53 -16.88
C GLY A 107 -1.90 -4.72 -17.80
N ARG A 108 -2.00 -5.87 -18.50
CA ARG A 108 -3.14 -6.22 -19.36
C ARG A 108 -4.51 -6.21 -18.65
N HIS A 109 -4.53 -6.33 -17.33
CA HIS A 109 -5.76 -6.32 -16.53
C HIS A 109 -6.20 -4.92 -16.13
N PHE A 110 -5.42 -3.90 -16.45
CA PHE A 110 -5.70 -2.50 -16.14
C PHE A 110 -6.10 -1.74 -17.39
N SER A 111 -7.23 -1.05 -17.33
CA SER A 111 -7.68 -0.15 -18.38
C SER A 111 -7.34 1.29 -18.01
N ILE A 112 -6.68 2.02 -18.89
CA ILE A 112 -6.38 3.45 -18.71
C ILE A 112 -7.63 4.25 -18.39
N ASN A 113 -8.74 4.00 -19.10
CA ASN A 113 -10.01 4.69 -18.86
C ASN A 113 -10.55 4.46 -17.44
N ARG A 114 -10.27 3.31 -16.81
CA ARG A 114 -10.64 3.03 -15.43
C ARG A 114 -9.66 3.68 -14.47
N MET A 115 -8.37 3.63 -14.75
CA MET A 115 -7.33 4.23 -13.91
C MET A 115 -7.51 5.75 -13.80
N LEU A 116 -7.90 6.42 -14.88
CA LEU A 116 -8.17 7.86 -14.89
C LEU A 116 -9.39 8.27 -14.03
N ARG A 117 -10.23 7.32 -13.63
CA ARG A 117 -11.40 7.57 -12.78
C ARG A 117 -11.14 7.41 -11.30
N PHE A 118 -9.97 6.94 -10.89
CA PHE A 118 -9.62 6.87 -9.48
C PHE A 118 -9.49 8.29 -8.90
N ASP A 119 -10.03 8.49 -7.71
CA ASP A 119 -10.11 9.81 -7.06
C ASP A 119 -8.75 10.50 -6.97
N SER A 120 -7.68 9.75 -6.66
CA SER A 120 -6.31 10.27 -6.60
C SER A 120 -5.80 10.83 -7.94
N VAL A 121 -6.19 10.22 -9.05
CA VAL A 121 -5.83 10.66 -10.41
C VAL A 121 -6.76 11.78 -10.87
N LYS A 122 -8.07 11.56 -10.73
CA LYS A 122 -9.11 12.51 -11.17
C LYS A 122 -8.92 13.89 -10.55
N LEU A 123 -8.70 13.95 -9.22
CA LEU A 123 -8.47 15.21 -8.51
C LEU A 123 -7.22 15.96 -9.00
N ARG A 124 -6.13 15.23 -9.30
CA ARG A 124 -4.92 15.82 -9.87
C ARG A 124 -5.17 16.42 -11.24
N LEU A 125 -5.88 15.69 -12.12
CA LEU A 125 -6.22 16.14 -13.47
C LEU A 125 -7.18 17.34 -13.44
N GLU A 126 -8.22 17.31 -12.59
CA GLU A 126 -9.17 18.42 -12.42
C GLU A 126 -8.52 19.70 -11.88
N ARG A 127 -7.45 19.56 -11.09
CA ARG A 127 -6.69 20.69 -10.54
C ARG A 127 -5.49 21.09 -11.41
N GLU A 128 -5.34 20.48 -12.58
CA GLU A 128 -4.20 20.70 -13.49
C GLU A 128 -2.84 20.49 -12.81
N GLN A 129 -2.80 19.59 -11.81
CA GLN A 129 -1.59 19.28 -11.06
C GLN A 129 -0.77 18.20 -11.78
N PRO A 130 0.57 18.28 -11.73
CA PRO A 130 1.42 17.28 -12.38
C PRO A 130 1.20 15.89 -11.77
N LEU A 131 1.05 14.91 -12.64
CA LEU A 131 1.01 13.49 -12.30
C LEU A 131 2.02 12.77 -13.20
N THR A 132 3.09 12.27 -12.63
CA THR A 132 4.11 11.55 -13.39
C THR A 132 3.62 10.17 -13.79
N PHE A 133 4.19 9.60 -14.85
CA PHE A 133 3.94 8.22 -15.24
C PHE A 133 4.33 7.23 -14.13
N LEU A 134 5.40 7.54 -13.39
CA LEU A 134 5.84 6.78 -12.23
C LEU A 134 4.73 6.71 -11.16
N GLU A 135 4.24 7.84 -10.70
CA GLU A 135 3.15 7.93 -9.70
C GLU A 135 1.85 7.27 -10.21
N PHE A 136 1.59 7.37 -11.52
CA PHE A 136 0.39 6.75 -12.13
C PHE A 136 0.45 5.21 -12.05
N ASN A 137 1.64 4.61 -12.09
CA ASN A 137 1.81 3.17 -11.94
C ASN A 137 1.68 2.66 -10.50
N TYR A 138 1.73 3.53 -9.49
CA TYR A 138 1.61 3.13 -8.09
C TYR A 138 0.40 2.23 -7.83
N MET A 139 -0.75 2.53 -8.43
CA MET A 139 -1.97 1.74 -8.25
C MET A 139 -1.87 0.31 -8.80
N ILE A 140 -1.05 0.10 -9.85
CA ILE A 140 -0.81 -1.25 -10.41
C ILE A 140 0.08 -2.04 -9.45
N LEU A 141 1.13 -1.42 -8.93
CA LEU A 141 2.04 -2.04 -7.97
C LEU A 141 1.32 -2.39 -6.67
N GLN A 142 0.50 -1.48 -6.15
CA GLN A 142 -0.32 -1.75 -4.97
C GLN A 142 -1.31 -2.90 -5.21
N ALA A 143 -1.91 -2.99 -6.39
CA ALA A 143 -2.78 -4.11 -6.72
C ALA A 143 -2.00 -5.42 -6.84
N TYR A 144 -0.76 -5.39 -7.30
CA TYR A 144 0.12 -6.55 -7.36
C TYR A 144 0.51 -7.05 -5.97
N ASP A 145 0.69 -6.15 -4.99
CA ASP A 145 0.91 -6.52 -3.58
C ASP A 145 -0.20 -7.45 -3.06
N TYR A 146 -1.45 -7.25 -3.45
CA TYR A 146 -2.55 -8.15 -3.06
C TYR A 146 -2.34 -9.57 -3.56
N VAL A 147 -1.87 -9.70 -4.80
CA VAL A 147 -1.62 -11.00 -5.42
C VAL A 147 -0.47 -11.70 -4.71
N GLU A 148 0.63 -10.99 -4.49
CA GLU A 148 1.82 -11.56 -3.84
C GLU A 148 1.57 -11.93 -2.38
N LEU A 149 0.87 -11.11 -1.62
CA LEU A 149 0.49 -11.42 -0.25
C LEU A 149 -0.45 -12.62 -0.15
N ASN A 150 -1.36 -12.78 -1.12
CA ASN A 150 -2.21 -13.97 -1.17
C ASN A 150 -1.38 -15.23 -1.52
N ARG A 151 -0.52 -15.14 -2.55
CA ARG A 151 0.32 -16.26 -2.98
C ARG A 151 1.31 -16.72 -1.92
N ARG A 152 2.01 -15.78 -1.29
CA ARG A 152 3.09 -16.06 -0.33
C ARG A 152 2.59 -16.40 1.07
N LEU A 153 1.51 -15.74 1.51
CA LEU A 153 1.07 -15.77 2.90
C LEU A 153 -0.39 -16.17 3.08
N GLY A 154 -1.12 -16.49 2.01
CA GLY A 154 -2.53 -16.82 2.08
C GLY A 154 -3.41 -15.67 2.59
N CYS A 155 -2.99 -14.42 2.40
CA CYS A 155 -3.74 -13.25 2.84
C CYS A 155 -5.11 -13.19 2.18
N ARG A 156 -6.19 -13.13 2.99
CA ARG A 156 -7.57 -13.10 2.50
C ARG A 156 -8.30 -11.79 2.78
N CYS A 157 -7.80 -11.00 3.72
CA CYS A 157 -8.43 -9.75 4.13
C CYS A 157 -7.47 -8.58 3.94
N VAL A 158 -7.96 -7.56 3.28
CA VAL A 158 -7.21 -6.36 2.95
C VAL A 158 -7.92 -5.15 3.51
N ARG A 159 -7.19 -4.25 4.14
CA ARG A 159 -7.69 -2.94 4.49
C ARG A 159 -6.72 -1.86 4.00
N GLY A 160 -7.15 -1.13 2.98
CA GLY A 160 -6.49 0.11 2.58
C GLY A 160 -6.95 1.27 3.48
N LEU A 161 -6.08 2.23 3.71
CA LEU A 161 -6.44 3.53 4.26
C LEU A 161 -7.29 4.29 3.22
N ARG A 162 -8.61 4.15 3.28
CA ARG A 162 -9.46 5.16 2.63
C ARG A 162 -9.42 6.41 3.49
N ARG A 163 -8.79 7.48 3.01
CA ARG A 163 -9.04 8.81 3.52
C ARG A 163 -10.55 9.05 3.35
N ARG A 164 -11.27 9.27 4.44
CA ARG A 164 -12.64 9.79 4.37
C ARG A 164 -12.55 11.18 3.78
N GLU A 165 -12.84 11.31 2.50
CA GLU A 165 -13.25 12.59 1.95
C GLU A 165 -14.64 12.90 2.48
N SER A 166 -14.82 14.16 2.85
CA SER A 166 -16.05 14.72 3.41
C SER A 166 -17.26 14.35 2.56
N SER A 167 -18.29 13.91 3.25
CA SER A 167 -19.62 13.57 2.76
C SER A 167 -20.17 14.53 1.71
N HIS A 168 -20.08 14.17 0.42
CA HIS A 168 -21.03 14.58 -0.62
C HIS A 168 -20.83 13.71 -1.88
N ASP A 169 -20.98 12.43 -1.78
CA ASP A 169 -21.60 11.62 -2.84
C ASP A 169 -21.77 10.17 -2.38
N ARG A 170 -23.00 9.83 -1.99
CA ARG A 170 -23.37 8.44 -1.79
C ARG A 170 -23.93 7.93 -3.10
N ARG A 171 -23.11 7.29 -3.93
CA ARG A 171 -23.55 6.24 -4.87
C ARG A 171 -22.40 5.38 -5.34
N GLY A 172 -22.37 4.14 -4.89
CA GLY A 172 -22.01 2.96 -5.67
C GLY A 172 -20.53 2.73 -5.94
N ASP A 173 -19.82 2.12 -4.99
CA ASP A 173 -18.55 1.49 -5.33
C ASP A 173 -18.54 0.03 -4.88
N HIS A 174 -18.69 -0.85 -5.87
CA HIS A 174 -18.59 -2.29 -5.69
C HIS A 174 -17.13 -2.70 -5.78
N GLY A 175 -16.62 -3.25 -4.67
CA GLY A 175 -15.31 -3.84 -4.61
C GLY A 175 -15.09 -4.88 -5.70
N VAL A 176 -13.94 -4.80 -6.37
CA VAL A 176 -13.52 -5.83 -7.32
C VAL A 176 -13.16 -7.08 -6.53
N ALA A 177 -14.05 -8.06 -6.56
CA ALA A 177 -13.74 -9.42 -6.15
C ALA A 177 -12.89 -10.05 -7.26
N VAL A 178 -11.63 -10.31 -6.97
CA VAL A 178 -10.80 -11.20 -7.79
C VAL A 178 -11.31 -12.62 -7.52
N ARG A 179 -12.09 -13.17 -8.45
CA ARG A 179 -12.39 -14.61 -8.46
C ARG A 179 -11.19 -15.33 -9.09
N GLY A 180 -10.67 -16.31 -8.37
CA GLY A 180 -9.68 -17.26 -8.84
C GLY A 180 -10.22 -18.22 -9.89
#